data_0dddb4c8c3e26300d6b40f5270d9c614
#
_entry.id   0dddb4c8c3e26300d6b40f5270d9c614
#
_cell.length_a   1.000
_cell.length_b   1.000
_cell.length_c   1.000
_cell.angle_alpha   90.00
_cell.angle_beta   90.00
_cell.angle_gamma   90.00
#
_symmetry.space_group_name_H-M   'P 1'
#
loop_
_entity.id
_entity.type
_entity.pdbx_description
1 polymer ?
#
loop_
_entity_poly.entity_id
_entity_poly.type
_entity_poly.pdbx_seq_one_letter_code
_entity_poly.pdbx_strand_id
1 'polypeptide(L)'
;MTRALITGITGQDGAYLAKRLYDIGYTVAGILRRTSVPGQLKKLEWVFGGKIPESIELFYSDLTDAPSLTRIVHDFVPDEVYNLAAQSHVGIS
;
A
#
# COMPACT_ATOMS: atom_id res chain seq x y z
N MET A 1 -1.14 13.88 12.32
CA MET A 1 -0.26 13.23 11.34
C MET A 1 -1.04 12.89 10.09
N THR A 2 -0.43 13.07 8.95
CA THR A 2 -1.07 12.75 7.70
C THR A 2 -1.14 11.24 7.49
N ARG A 3 -2.28 10.75 7.08
CA ARG A 3 -2.50 9.32 6.89
C ARG A 3 -2.59 9.05 5.38
N ALA A 4 -1.76 8.16 4.90
CA ALA A 4 -1.68 7.84 3.48
C ALA A 4 -1.99 6.36 3.25
N LEU A 5 -2.82 6.08 2.27
CA LEU A 5 -3.17 4.72 1.88
C LEU A 5 -2.63 4.48 0.48
N ILE A 6 -1.88 3.40 0.30
CA ILE A 6 -1.23 3.10 -0.97
C ILE A 6 -1.76 1.79 -1.50
N THR A 7 -2.37 1.82 -2.69
CA THR A 7 -2.70 0.57 -3.38
C THR A 7 -1.48 0.18 -4.20
N GLY A 8 -1.22 -1.11 -4.29
CA GLY A 8 -0.04 -1.57 -4.99
C GLY A 8 1.25 -1.35 -4.22
N ILE A 9 1.15 -1.37 -2.90
CA ILE A 9 2.30 -1.09 -2.03
C ILE A 9 3.42 -2.12 -2.19
N THR A 10 3.10 -3.31 -2.70
CA THR A 10 4.12 -4.34 -2.89
C THR A 10 4.87 -4.20 -4.21
N GLY A 11 4.42 -3.32 -5.09
CA GLY A 11 5.16 -3.02 -6.30
C GLY A 11 6.37 -2.15 -6.01
N GLN A 12 7.22 -1.98 -7.00
CA GLN A 12 8.44 -1.21 -6.81
C GLN A 12 8.13 0.24 -6.43
N ASP A 13 7.24 0.89 -7.19
CA ASP A 13 6.92 2.28 -6.92
C ASP A 13 6.19 2.44 -5.59
N GLY A 14 5.31 1.50 -5.27
CA GLY A 14 4.57 1.55 -4.01
C GLY A 14 5.47 1.38 -2.81
N ALA A 15 6.44 0.48 -2.90
CA ALA A 15 7.38 0.25 -1.80
C ALA A 15 8.24 1.50 -1.55
N TYR A 16 8.75 2.11 -2.60
CA TYR A 16 9.56 3.31 -2.44
C TYR A 16 8.74 4.47 -1.90
N LEU A 17 7.51 4.62 -2.38
CA LEU A 17 6.63 5.67 -1.89
C LEU A 17 6.32 5.47 -0.41
N ALA A 18 6.05 4.23 -0.01
CA ALA A 18 5.77 3.94 1.39
C ALA A 18 6.93 4.33 2.28
N LYS A 19 8.15 3.99 1.85
CA LYS A 19 9.35 4.34 2.61
C LYS A 19 9.50 5.85 2.73
N ARG A 20 9.31 6.56 1.63
CA ARG A 20 9.45 8.00 1.63
C ARG A 20 8.43 8.67 2.55
N LEU A 21 7.17 8.26 2.47
CA LEU A 21 6.13 8.84 3.31
C LEU A 21 6.36 8.50 4.78
N TYR A 22 6.80 7.28 5.04
CA TYR A 22 7.11 6.85 6.39
C TYR A 22 8.22 7.73 6.98
N ASP A 23 9.26 8.00 6.19
CA ASP A 23 10.41 8.77 6.66
C ASP A 23 10.06 10.22 6.98
N ILE A 24 9.07 10.78 6.31
CA ILE A 24 8.67 12.15 6.57
C ILE A 24 7.56 12.26 7.61
N GLY A 25 7.23 11.14 8.26
CA GLY A 25 6.33 11.18 9.40
C GLY A 25 4.87 10.82 9.14
N TYR A 26 4.56 10.33 7.94
CA TYR A 26 3.18 9.93 7.65
C TYR A 26 2.85 8.62 8.34
N THR A 27 1.56 8.46 8.64
CA THR A 27 1.03 7.14 9.00
C THR A 27 0.65 6.46 7.70
N VAL A 28 1.29 5.34 7.40
CA VAL A 28 1.17 4.68 6.10
C VAL A 28 0.41 3.38 6.23
N ALA A 29 -0.48 3.12 5.28
CA ALA A 29 -1.13 1.83 5.14
C ALA A 29 -1.08 1.43 3.68
N GLY A 30 -1.13 0.14 3.42
CA GLY A 30 -1.09 -0.37 2.07
C GLY A 30 -2.12 -1.46 1.85
N ILE A 31 -2.55 -1.60 0.60
CA ILE A 31 -3.47 -2.65 0.21
C ILE A 31 -2.71 -3.68 -0.61
N LEU A 32 -2.82 -4.93 -0.20
CA LEU A 32 -2.19 -6.05 -0.87
C LEU A 32 -3.25 -6.91 -1.53
N ARG A 33 -2.88 -7.56 -2.62
CA ARG A 33 -3.77 -8.53 -3.22
C ARG A 33 -3.79 -9.79 -2.39
N ARG A 34 -4.93 -10.43 -2.35
CA ARG A 34 -5.01 -11.74 -1.76
C ARG A 34 -4.47 -12.74 -2.76
N THR A 35 -3.19 -12.95 -2.69
CA THR A 35 -2.55 -13.86 -3.60
C THR A 35 -1.62 -14.72 -2.79
N SER A 36 -1.35 -15.91 -3.28
CA SER A 36 -0.43 -16.81 -2.61
C SER A 36 0.98 -16.70 -3.17
N VAL A 37 1.28 -15.66 -3.89
CA VAL A 37 2.63 -15.49 -4.43
C VAL A 37 3.62 -15.32 -3.28
N PRO A 38 4.59 -16.24 -3.13
CA PRO A 38 5.56 -16.12 -2.05
C PRO A 38 6.41 -14.87 -2.25
N GLY A 39 6.72 -14.22 -1.16
CA GLY A 39 7.64 -13.11 -1.23
C GLY A 39 7.06 -11.81 -1.75
N GLN A 40 5.74 -11.67 -1.80
CA GLN A 40 5.17 -10.42 -2.30
C GLN A 40 5.57 -9.21 -1.44
N LEU A 41 5.98 -9.43 -0.21
CA LEU A 41 6.41 -8.33 0.64
C LEU A 41 7.91 -8.05 0.59
N LYS A 42 8.66 -8.80 -0.21
CA LYS A 42 10.11 -8.67 -0.20
C LYS A 42 10.59 -7.27 -0.58
N LYS A 43 10.00 -6.66 -1.58
CA LYS A 43 10.42 -5.32 -1.97
C LYS A 43 10.15 -4.32 -0.87
N LEU A 44 9.00 -4.45 -0.22
CA LEU A 44 8.66 -3.55 0.85
C LEU A 44 9.61 -3.75 2.04
N GLU A 45 9.90 -4.99 2.38
CA GLU A 45 10.87 -5.27 3.43
C GLU A 45 12.25 -4.70 3.09
N TRP A 46 12.63 -4.85 1.83
CA TRP A 46 13.95 -4.41 1.42
C TRP A 46 14.13 -2.90 1.58
N VAL A 47 13.12 -2.11 1.19
CA VAL A 47 13.26 -0.66 1.28
C VAL A 47 13.32 -0.19 2.74
N PHE A 48 12.83 -1.01 3.67
CA PHE A 48 12.91 -0.69 5.10
C PHE A 48 14.07 -1.39 5.81
N GLY A 49 15.00 -1.94 5.06
CA GLY A 49 16.18 -2.55 5.65
C GLY A 49 15.99 -3.97 6.13
N GLY A 50 14.97 -4.64 5.67
CA GLY A 50 14.74 -6.04 5.98
C GLY A 50 13.51 -6.33 6.83
N LYS A 51 12.90 -5.31 7.41
CA LYS A 51 11.72 -5.51 8.22
C LYS A 51 10.76 -4.34 8.06
N ILE A 52 9.50 -4.65 7.80
CA ILE A 52 8.49 -3.61 7.67
C ILE A 52 8.14 -3.07 9.04
N PRO A 53 8.13 -1.75 9.24
CA PRO A 53 7.77 -1.17 10.53
C PRO A 53 6.37 -1.59 10.95
N GLU A 54 6.19 -1.80 12.24
CA GLU A 54 4.90 -2.25 12.76
C GLU A 54 3.81 -1.19 12.61
N SER A 55 4.20 0.07 12.48
CA SER A 55 3.22 1.13 12.32
C SER A 55 2.59 1.16 10.93
N ILE A 56 3.15 0.43 9.98
CA ILE A 56 2.55 0.34 8.65
C ILE A 56 1.50 -0.74 8.66
N GLU A 57 0.25 -0.35 8.38
CA GLU A 57 -0.85 -1.29 8.34
C GLU A 57 -0.99 -1.86 6.94
N LEU A 58 -1.20 -3.16 6.86
CA LEU A 58 -1.36 -3.84 5.57
C LEU A 58 -2.72 -4.51 5.54
N PHE A 59 -3.50 -4.18 4.52
CA PHE A 59 -4.84 -4.73 4.33
C PHE A 59 -4.85 -5.61 3.10
N TYR A 60 -5.49 -6.77 3.19
CA TYR A 60 -5.63 -7.66 2.05
C TYR A 60 -6.97 -7.42 1.38
N SER A 61 -6.95 -7.09 0.11
CA SER A 61 -8.17 -6.84 -0.63
C SER A 61 -7.92 -6.98 -2.12
N ASP A 62 -8.99 -7.21 -2.87
CA ASP A 62 -8.95 -7.20 -4.31
C ASP A 62 -9.50 -5.86 -4.75
N LEU A 63 -8.80 -5.19 -5.66
CA LEU A 63 -9.24 -3.88 -6.14
C LEU A 63 -10.57 -3.94 -6.89
N THR A 64 -11.02 -5.12 -7.29
CA THR A 64 -12.34 -5.27 -7.89
C THR A 64 -13.44 -5.42 -6.86
N ASP A 65 -13.08 -5.52 -5.58
CA ASP A 65 -14.04 -5.70 -4.51
C ASP A 65 -14.31 -4.35 -3.84
N ALA A 66 -15.22 -3.58 -4.44
CA ALA A 66 -15.50 -2.23 -3.97
C ALA A 66 -15.96 -2.17 -2.51
N PRO A 67 -16.83 -3.08 -2.03
CA PRO A 67 -17.21 -3.05 -0.61
C PRO A 67 -16.03 -3.19 0.33
N SER A 68 -15.07 -4.06 -0.03
CA SER A 68 -13.90 -4.27 0.80
C SER A 68 -13.02 -3.00 0.83
N LEU A 69 -12.82 -2.37 -0.32
CA LEU A 69 -12.04 -1.14 -0.38
C LEU A 69 -12.71 -0.02 0.40
N THR A 70 -14.03 0.09 0.28
CA THR A 70 -14.77 1.10 1.01
C THR A 70 -14.60 0.92 2.52
N ARG A 71 -14.62 -0.32 2.99
CA ARG A 71 -14.42 -0.61 4.39
C ARG A 71 -13.04 -0.17 4.87
N ILE A 72 -12.01 -0.48 4.06
CA ILE A 72 -10.64 -0.11 4.42
C ILE A 72 -10.50 1.41 4.50
N VAL A 73 -11.05 2.12 3.53
CA VAL A 73 -10.99 3.57 3.53
C VAL A 73 -11.73 4.12 4.75
N HIS A 74 -12.87 3.54 5.07
CA HIS A 74 -13.65 3.98 6.22
C HIS A 74 -12.91 3.73 7.53
N ASP A 75 -12.24 2.59 7.64
CA ASP A 75 -11.55 2.23 8.87
C ASP A 75 -10.23 2.98 9.05
N PHE A 76 -9.49 3.14 7.99
CA PHE A 76 -8.19 3.81 8.07
C PHE A 76 -8.34 5.33 8.02
N VAL A 77 -9.35 5.83 7.34
CA VAL A 77 -9.61 7.26 7.19
C VAL A 77 -8.37 7.98 6.66
N PRO A 78 -7.93 7.66 5.45
CA PRO A 78 -6.74 8.29 4.91
C PRO A 78 -6.98 9.74 4.52
N ASP A 79 -5.95 10.57 4.69
CA ASP A 79 -5.97 11.93 4.18
C ASP A 79 -5.60 11.95 2.70
N GLU A 80 -4.76 11.00 2.28
CA GLU A 80 -4.31 10.89 0.91
C GLU A 80 -4.37 9.44 0.47
N VAL A 81 -4.73 9.23 -0.79
CA VAL A 81 -4.76 7.89 -1.36
C VAL A 81 -3.91 7.87 -2.62
N TYR A 82 -2.96 6.96 -2.68
CA TYR A 82 -2.09 6.78 -3.84
C TYR A 82 -2.46 5.47 -4.52
N ASN A 83 -3.05 5.56 -5.70
CA ASN A 83 -3.53 4.38 -6.40
C ASN A 83 -2.52 3.93 -7.44
N LEU A 84 -1.54 3.17 -7.01
CA LEU A 84 -0.48 2.70 -7.89
C LEU A 84 -0.78 1.36 -8.53
N ALA A 85 -1.68 0.59 -7.95
CA ALA A 85 -2.00 -0.72 -8.49
C ALA A 85 -2.59 -0.65 -9.89
N ALA A 86 -3.29 0.42 -10.20
CA ALA A 86 -3.94 0.55 -11.49
C ALA A 86 -2.99 0.96 -12.59
N GLN A 87 -1.80 1.38 -12.22
CA GLN A 87 -0.89 1.86 -13.25
C GLN A 87 -0.40 0.80 -14.20
N SER A 88 -0.45 -0.42 -13.79
CA SER A 88 -0.01 -1.48 -14.66
C SER A 88 -0.90 -1.64 -15.86
N HIS A 89 -1.96 -0.91 -15.86
CA HIS A 89 -2.82 -1.04 -16.92
C HIS A 89 -2.68 0.04 -17.82
N VAL A 90 -1.90 -0.03 -18.29
CA VAL A 90 -1.92 0.79 -19.18
C VAL A 90 -2.40 1.71 -19.69
N GLY A 91 -1.88 2.22 -20.09
CA GLY A 91 -2.16 3.19 -20.77
C GLY A 91 -3.33 3.89 -20.47
N ILE A 92 -3.73 3.63 -19.61
CA ILE A 92 -4.81 4.23 -19.41
C ILE A 92 -4.79 5.27 -18.87
N SER A 93 -4.25 5.46 -18.55
CA SER A 93 -4.24 6.35 -17.97
C SER A 93 -4.45 6.90 -17.82
#